data_4dc7d106e061cff99b641c446bc3f7cf
#
_entry.id   4dc7d106e061cff99b641c446bc3f7cf
#
_cell.length_a   1.000
_cell.length_b   1.000
_cell.length_c   1.000
_cell.angle_alpha   90.00
_cell.angle_beta   90.00
_cell.angle_gamma   90.00
#
_symmetry.space_group_name_H-M   'P 1'
#
loop_
_entity.id
_entity.type
_entity.pdbx_description
1 polymer ?
#
loop_
_entity_poly.entity_id
_entity_poly.type
_entity_poly.pdbx_seq_one_letter_code
_entity_poly.pdbx_strand_id
1 'polypeptide(L)'
;MRYVLRPRQHTETGRKRQPDKPMVFGFGKKKQPDEARPDAAQEAGQSVSPHPEEIPKQGMLARLKEKLGRTRSNLTDGLASLLLGRKQIDDELLEELETLLVTADVGIEATQRIIGDITGKVKRKELSDPEKLNGVLKQELAQILAGAEAPEKQPAGGRPRVILMVGINGAGKTTTIGKLARKYQADGNSVMLAAGDTFRAAAVEQLQSWGERNNVPVIAQHTGADSASVIYDAVDAATARGTDILIADTAGRLHTKTNLMDELTKIVRVMRKIDPEAPHEVMLVVDGGTGQNALQQAIQFNEAVGLTGITITKLDGTARGGILFAIADKLKVPIRFIGVGEGIDDLRPFDSGEFIDALFEA
;
A
#
# COMPACT_ATOMS: atom_id res chain seq x y z
N MET A 1 -0.02 -46.40 47.77
CA MET A 1 -1.41 -46.81 47.64
C MET A 1 -1.79 -46.81 46.19
N ARG A 2 -1.99 -47.96 45.61
CA ARG A 2 -2.39 -48.16 44.21
C ARG A 2 -3.91 -48.11 44.14
N TYR A 3 -4.48 -47.38 43.19
CA TYR A 3 -5.86 -47.64 42.73
C TYR A 3 -5.84 -47.84 41.24
N VAL A 4 -6.18 -49.08 40.86
CA VAL A 4 -6.47 -49.59 39.54
C VAL A 4 -7.97 -49.41 39.32
N LEU A 5 -8.39 -48.82 38.21
CA LEU A 5 -9.78 -48.90 37.75
C LEU A 5 -9.84 -49.40 36.30
N ARG A 6 -10.59 -50.50 36.14
CA ARG A 6 -10.85 -51.30 34.93
C ARG A 6 -11.86 -50.62 34.02
N PRO A 7 -11.89 -50.99 32.73
CA PRO A 7 -12.83 -50.44 31.73
C PRO A 7 -14.17 -51.15 31.77
N ARG A 8 -15.24 -50.41 31.50
CA ARG A 8 -16.60 -50.93 31.23
C ARG A 8 -16.80 -51.12 29.74
N GLN A 9 -17.11 -52.39 29.39
CA GLN A 9 -17.71 -52.79 28.12
C GLN A 9 -19.21 -52.45 28.15
N HIS A 10 -19.73 -51.89 27.06
CA HIS A 10 -21.16 -51.97 26.72
C HIS A 10 -21.35 -52.31 25.26
N THR A 11 -21.97 -53.41 25.13
CA THR A 11 -22.61 -54.23 24.14
C THR A 11 -23.27 -53.51 22.94
N GLU A 12 -23.06 -54.18 21.80
CA GLU A 12 -23.75 -54.02 20.53
C GLU A 12 -25.27 -54.17 20.61
N THR A 13 -26.00 -53.34 19.83
CA THR A 13 -27.24 -53.82 19.21
C THR A 13 -27.32 -53.27 17.79
N GLY A 14 -27.33 -54.18 16.85
CA GLY A 14 -27.40 -53.96 15.43
C GLY A 14 -28.76 -53.51 14.93
N ARG A 15 -28.76 -52.70 13.91
CA ARG A 15 -29.84 -52.65 12.90
C ARG A 15 -29.26 -52.49 11.51
N LYS A 16 -29.40 -53.56 10.72
CA LYS A 16 -29.21 -53.60 9.28
C LYS A 16 -30.23 -52.69 8.60
N ARG A 17 -29.82 -51.84 7.68
CA ARG A 17 -30.68 -51.28 6.62
C ARG A 17 -30.11 -51.65 5.26
N GLN A 18 -30.99 -52.17 4.40
CA GLN A 18 -30.74 -52.60 3.03
C GLN A 18 -30.54 -51.41 2.07
N PRO A 19 -29.95 -51.68 0.92
CA PRO A 19 -29.70 -50.68 -0.11
C PRO A 19 -30.89 -50.48 -1.04
N ASP A 20 -31.27 -49.25 -1.31
CA ASP A 20 -32.27 -48.91 -2.32
C ASP A 20 -31.65 -48.79 -3.71
N LYS A 21 -32.41 -49.31 -4.68
CA LYS A 21 -32.11 -49.50 -6.10
C LYS A 21 -32.19 -48.17 -6.89
N PRO A 22 -31.49 -48.05 -8.03
CA PRO A 22 -31.59 -46.89 -8.90
C PRO A 22 -32.83 -46.91 -9.78
N MET A 23 -33.52 -45.79 -9.91
CA MET A 23 -34.60 -45.58 -10.88
C MET A 23 -34.03 -45.05 -12.21
N VAL A 24 -34.26 -45.85 -13.25
CA VAL A 24 -34.04 -45.50 -14.65
C VAL A 24 -35.35 -44.90 -15.19
N PHE A 25 -35.33 -43.74 -15.78
CA PHE A 25 -36.39 -43.26 -16.66
C PHE A 25 -35.82 -42.86 -18.03
N GLY A 26 -36.49 -43.34 -18.96
CA GLY A 26 -36.30 -43.64 -20.32
C GLY A 26 -36.58 -42.50 -21.32
N PHE A 27 -36.05 -42.74 -22.45
CA PHE A 27 -36.11 -42.14 -23.76
C PHE A 27 -37.42 -41.48 -24.21
N GLY A 28 -37.30 -40.32 -24.86
CA GLY A 28 -38.29 -39.75 -25.76
C GLY A 28 -37.65 -38.98 -26.89
N LYS A 29 -37.40 -39.66 -28.04
CA LYS A 29 -37.06 -39.07 -29.34
C LYS A 29 -38.27 -38.35 -29.92
N LYS A 30 -38.12 -37.11 -30.44
CA LYS A 30 -38.95 -36.61 -31.55
C LYS A 30 -38.10 -35.80 -32.55
N LYS A 31 -38.43 -36.09 -33.82
CA LYS A 31 -37.87 -35.77 -35.11
C LYS A 31 -37.77 -34.26 -35.44
N GLN A 32 -36.74 -33.97 -36.29
CA GLN A 32 -36.65 -32.83 -37.18
C GLN A 32 -37.79 -32.76 -38.22
N PRO A 33 -37.98 -31.57 -38.85
CA PRO A 33 -37.62 -31.50 -40.26
C PRO A 33 -36.72 -30.33 -40.65
N ASP A 34 -35.99 -30.58 -41.74
CA ASP A 34 -35.18 -29.70 -42.54
C ASP A 34 -35.91 -28.47 -43.06
N GLU A 35 -35.21 -27.34 -43.24
CA GLU A 35 -35.15 -26.63 -44.51
C GLU A 35 -34.17 -25.43 -44.51
N ALA A 36 -33.35 -25.45 -45.58
CA ALA A 36 -32.79 -24.32 -46.34
C ALA A 36 -31.75 -23.39 -45.71
N ARG A 37 -30.50 -23.54 -46.19
CA ARG A 37 -29.49 -22.47 -46.36
C ARG A 37 -29.93 -21.50 -47.45
N PRO A 38 -29.52 -20.23 -47.39
CA PRO A 38 -28.53 -19.77 -48.35
C PRO A 38 -27.34 -18.98 -47.78
N ASP A 39 -26.36 -18.89 -48.62
CA ASP A 39 -24.99 -18.43 -48.56
C ASP A 39 -24.74 -16.99 -48.10
N ALA A 40 -23.48 -16.82 -47.70
CA ALA A 40 -22.56 -15.69 -47.91
C ALA A 40 -22.63 -14.51 -46.92
N ALA A 41 -21.61 -14.37 -46.10
CA ALA A 41 -20.63 -13.27 -46.23
C ALA A 41 -19.60 -13.39 -45.12
N GLN A 42 -18.34 -13.47 -45.54
CA GLN A 42 -17.16 -13.27 -44.70
C GLN A 42 -17.16 -11.80 -44.22
N GLU A 43 -17.27 -11.60 -42.92
CA GLU A 43 -16.78 -10.38 -42.29
C GLU A 43 -15.72 -10.75 -41.28
N ALA A 44 -14.50 -10.33 -41.57
CA ALA A 44 -13.34 -10.41 -40.72
C ALA A 44 -13.58 -9.57 -39.46
N GLY A 45 -13.92 -10.26 -38.36
CA GLY A 45 -13.96 -9.63 -37.04
C GLY A 45 -12.51 -9.34 -36.60
N GLN A 46 -12.11 -8.09 -36.70
CA GLN A 46 -10.94 -7.57 -36.03
C GLN A 46 -11.15 -7.70 -34.52
N SER A 47 -10.39 -8.59 -33.89
CA SER A 47 -10.24 -8.63 -32.44
C SER A 47 -9.49 -7.38 -32.00
N VAL A 48 -10.22 -6.35 -31.60
CA VAL A 48 -9.65 -5.21 -30.91
C VAL A 48 -9.34 -5.65 -29.50
N SER A 49 -8.06 -5.95 -29.24
CA SER A 49 -7.52 -6.03 -27.90
C SER A 49 -7.71 -4.65 -27.27
N PRO A 50 -8.28 -4.51 -26.06
CA PRO A 50 -8.30 -3.24 -25.39
C PRO A 50 -6.89 -2.92 -24.91
N HIS A 51 -6.17 -2.08 -25.67
CA HIS A 51 -5.04 -1.36 -25.13
C HIS A 51 -5.54 -0.50 -23.96
N PRO A 52 -4.86 -0.48 -22.80
CA PRO A 52 -5.16 0.50 -21.77
C PRO A 52 -4.98 1.88 -22.40
N GLU A 53 -6.03 2.66 -22.48
CA GLU A 53 -5.93 4.08 -22.87
C GLU A 53 -5.00 4.75 -21.83
N GLU A 54 -3.85 5.23 -22.31
CA GLU A 54 -2.98 6.09 -21.52
C GLU A 54 -3.76 7.36 -21.17
N ILE A 55 -4.14 7.50 -19.90
CA ILE A 55 -4.80 8.71 -19.41
C ILE A 55 -3.79 9.86 -19.56
N PRO A 56 -4.11 10.96 -20.27
CA PRO A 56 -3.20 12.07 -20.45
C PRO A 56 -2.71 12.60 -19.08
N LYS A 57 -1.44 12.96 -18.95
CA LYS A 57 -0.85 13.47 -17.69
C LYS A 57 -1.67 14.61 -17.06
N GLN A 58 -2.27 15.49 -17.86
CA GLN A 58 -3.19 16.52 -17.37
C GLN A 58 -4.44 15.97 -16.66
N GLY A 59 -5.01 14.86 -17.13
CA GLY A 59 -6.12 14.20 -16.46
C GLY A 59 -5.71 13.53 -15.14
N MET A 60 -4.44 13.10 -15.03
CA MET A 60 -3.91 12.48 -13.81
C MET A 60 -3.70 13.52 -12.71
N LEU A 61 -3.15 14.70 -13.01
CA LEU A 61 -2.96 15.78 -12.01
C LEU A 61 -4.32 16.32 -11.52
N ALA A 62 -5.30 16.49 -12.42
CA ALA A 62 -6.64 16.94 -12.05
C ALA A 62 -7.31 15.95 -11.05
N ARG A 63 -7.18 14.65 -11.29
CA ARG A 63 -7.65 13.62 -10.35
C ARG A 63 -6.93 13.69 -9.00
N LEU A 64 -5.61 13.92 -9.01
CA LEU A 64 -4.84 14.05 -7.77
C LEU A 64 -5.30 15.28 -6.97
N LYS A 65 -5.50 16.43 -7.62
CA LYS A 65 -6.05 17.65 -7.00
C LYS A 65 -7.41 17.41 -6.36
N GLU A 66 -8.33 16.72 -7.06
CA GLU A 66 -9.64 16.35 -6.52
C GLU A 66 -9.51 15.46 -5.27
N LYS A 67 -8.69 14.45 -5.34
CA LYS A 67 -8.49 13.48 -4.25
C LYS A 67 -7.79 14.09 -3.03
N LEU A 68 -6.89 15.03 -3.22
CA LEU A 68 -6.21 15.77 -2.14
C LEU A 68 -7.00 17.00 -1.66
N GLY A 69 -8.23 17.20 -2.10
CA GLY A 69 -9.04 18.39 -1.83
C GLY A 69 -9.14 18.76 -0.35
N ARG A 70 -9.29 17.80 0.57
CA ARG A 70 -9.34 18.05 2.02
C ARG A 70 -8.01 18.54 2.59
N THR A 71 -6.89 17.92 2.18
CA THR A 71 -5.54 18.36 2.58
C THR A 71 -5.24 19.74 2.04
N ARG A 72 -5.58 19.99 0.78
CA ARG A 72 -5.43 21.28 0.12
C ARG A 72 -6.24 22.36 0.83
N SER A 73 -7.53 22.12 1.10
CA SER A 73 -8.38 23.08 1.81
C SER A 73 -7.83 23.44 3.19
N ASN A 74 -7.32 22.46 3.93
CA ASN A 74 -6.74 22.73 5.23
C ASN A 74 -5.44 23.55 5.15
N LEU A 75 -4.56 23.26 4.21
CA LEU A 75 -3.25 23.91 4.12
C LEU A 75 -3.29 25.17 3.25
N THR A 76 -3.74 25.08 2.00
CA THR A 76 -3.62 26.16 1.01
C THR A 76 -4.72 27.21 1.15
N ASP A 77 -5.98 26.76 1.33
CA ASP A 77 -7.10 27.70 1.55
C ASP A 77 -6.99 28.32 2.95
N GLY A 78 -6.46 27.57 3.94
CA GLY A 78 -6.10 28.08 5.27
C GLY A 78 -5.07 29.19 5.15
N LEU A 79 -3.97 28.99 4.42
CA LEU A 79 -2.96 30.01 4.16
C LEU A 79 -3.55 31.24 3.45
N ALA A 80 -4.34 31.03 2.39
CA ALA A 80 -4.99 32.14 1.69
C ALA A 80 -5.87 32.98 2.61
N SER A 81 -6.58 32.34 3.55
CA SER A 81 -7.40 33.03 4.55
C SER A 81 -6.54 33.84 5.54
N LEU A 82 -5.38 33.33 5.97
CA LEU A 82 -4.44 34.05 6.84
C LEU A 82 -3.86 35.30 6.15
N LEU A 83 -3.61 35.22 4.84
CA LEU A 83 -3.03 36.33 4.08
C LEU A 83 -4.05 37.41 3.71
N LEU A 84 -5.33 37.13 3.80
CA LEU A 84 -6.39 38.05 3.38
C LEU A 84 -6.36 39.35 4.17
N GLY A 85 -6.09 40.47 3.47
CA GLY A 85 -6.02 41.81 4.07
C GLY A 85 -4.78 42.13 4.87
N ARG A 86 -3.79 41.22 4.98
CA ARG A 86 -2.50 41.47 5.61
C ARG A 86 -1.62 42.35 4.69
N LYS A 87 -0.99 43.35 5.27
CA LYS A 87 -0.10 44.27 4.53
C LYS A 87 1.39 44.02 4.76
N GLN A 88 1.73 43.26 5.77
CA GLN A 88 3.10 42.91 6.15
C GLN A 88 3.14 41.53 6.80
N ILE A 89 4.33 40.96 6.84
CA ILE A 89 4.59 39.70 7.55
C ILE A 89 5.11 40.08 8.93
N ASP A 90 4.20 39.99 9.93
CA ASP A 90 4.50 40.25 11.32
C ASP A 90 4.55 38.95 12.15
N ASP A 91 4.91 39.08 13.41
CA ASP A 91 5.06 37.93 14.30
C ASP A 91 3.71 37.19 14.50
N GLU A 92 2.58 37.92 14.51
CA GLU A 92 1.23 37.32 14.61
C GLU A 92 0.94 36.41 13.42
N LEU A 93 1.23 36.85 12.19
CA LEU A 93 1.03 36.04 10.99
C LEU A 93 1.93 34.79 11.00
N LEU A 94 3.17 34.90 11.51
CA LEU A 94 4.07 33.76 11.63
C LEU A 94 3.60 32.74 12.66
N GLU A 95 3.01 33.17 13.79
CA GLU A 95 2.39 32.28 14.79
C GLU A 95 1.13 31.59 14.24
N GLU A 96 0.31 32.31 13.47
CA GLU A 96 -0.87 31.72 12.79
C GLU A 96 -0.44 30.71 11.73
N LEU A 97 0.63 30.99 10.97
CA LEU A 97 1.20 30.06 9.99
C LEU A 97 1.77 28.80 10.67
N GLU A 98 2.47 28.96 11.80
CA GLU A 98 2.95 27.82 12.58
C GLU A 98 1.78 26.93 13.02
N THR A 99 0.71 27.52 13.55
CA THR A 99 -0.49 26.82 13.97
C THR A 99 -1.12 26.08 12.79
N LEU A 100 -1.21 26.69 11.62
CA LEU A 100 -1.74 26.09 10.40
C LEU A 100 -0.95 24.84 10.01
N LEU A 101 0.38 24.92 9.96
CA LEU A 101 1.27 23.83 9.58
C LEU A 101 1.18 22.66 10.57
N VAL A 102 1.15 22.94 11.87
CA VAL A 102 0.97 21.92 12.91
C VAL A 102 -0.40 21.23 12.79
N THR A 103 -1.45 22.00 12.56
CA THR A 103 -2.83 21.49 12.41
C THR A 103 -2.97 20.63 11.15
N ALA A 104 -2.22 20.93 10.09
CA ALA A 104 -2.14 20.13 8.88
C ALA A 104 -1.27 18.87 9.02
N ASP A 105 -0.73 18.58 10.22
CA ASP A 105 0.18 17.46 10.51
C ASP A 105 1.54 17.50 9.75
N VAL A 106 2.04 18.70 9.39
CA VAL A 106 3.39 18.86 8.78
C VAL A 106 4.50 18.42 9.75
N GLY A 107 4.19 18.38 11.05
CA GLY A 107 5.12 17.96 12.10
C GLY A 107 5.86 19.14 12.73
N ILE A 108 6.13 19.02 14.03
CA ILE A 108 6.69 20.14 14.83
C ILE A 108 8.09 20.51 14.31
N GLU A 109 8.99 19.55 14.09
CA GLU A 109 10.38 19.82 13.66
C GLU A 109 10.42 20.49 12.28
N ALA A 110 9.67 19.97 11.31
CA ALA A 110 9.56 20.56 9.97
C ALA A 110 8.94 21.96 10.03
N THR A 111 7.87 22.15 10.82
CA THR A 111 7.23 23.45 10.99
C THR A 111 8.18 24.49 11.58
N GLN A 112 8.90 24.18 12.67
CA GLN A 112 9.87 25.08 13.28
C GLN A 112 10.99 25.47 12.31
N ARG A 113 11.48 24.55 11.49
CA ARG A 113 12.46 24.85 10.45
C ARG A 113 11.90 25.82 9.40
N ILE A 114 10.71 25.54 8.86
CA ILE A 114 10.05 26.39 7.87
C ILE A 114 9.83 27.80 8.42
N ILE A 115 9.29 27.94 9.63
CA ILE A 115 9.05 29.23 10.29
C ILE A 115 10.37 29.95 10.54
N GLY A 116 11.42 29.24 10.97
CA GLY A 116 12.77 29.79 11.17
C GLY A 116 13.36 30.37 9.87
N ASP A 117 13.24 29.65 8.76
CA ASP A 117 13.74 30.08 7.45
C ASP A 117 12.94 31.27 6.92
N ILE A 118 11.62 31.28 7.03
CA ILE A 118 10.74 32.40 6.67
C ILE A 118 11.09 33.63 7.51
N THR A 119 11.20 33.47 8.84
CA THR A 119 11.59 34.56 9.76
C THR A 119 12.95 35.14 9.39
N GLY A 120 13.91 34.28 9.04
CA GLY A 120 15.22 34.70 8.56
C GLY A 120 15.14 35.56 7.28
N LYS A 121 14.32 35.14 6.30
CA LYS A 121 14.09 35.91 5.06
C LYS A 121 13.42 37.26 5.32
N VAL A 122 12.44 37.30 6.25
CA VAL A 122 11.75 38.55 6.67
C VAL A 122 12.77 39.53 7.32
N LYS A 123 13.57 39.06 8.27
CA LYS A 123 14.59 39.89 8.94
C LYS A 123 15.64 40.45 7.97
N ARG A 124 16.02 39.71 6.94
CA ARG A 124 16.94 40.16 5.88
C ARG A 124 16.26 41.02 4.80
N LYS A 125 14.95 41.29 4.93
CA LYS A 125 14.14 42.02 3.93
C LYS A 125 14.09 41.35 2.55
N GLU A 126 14.34 40.05 2.50
CA GLU A 126 14.21 39.22 1.29
C GLU A 126 12.76 38.84 1.04
N LEU A 127 11.96 38.81 2.09
CA LEU A 127 10.52 38.56 2.07
C LEU A 127 9.81 39.65 2.88
N SER A 128 9.07 40.49 2.23
CA SER A 128 8.31 41.60 2.85
C SER A 128 6.84 41.62 2.46
N ASP A 129 6.51 40.96 1.34
CA ASP A 129 5.19 40.92 0.73
C ASP A 129 4.47 39.64 1.13
N PRO A 130 3.34 39.73 1.84
CA PRO A 130 2.56 38.56 2.22
C PRO A 130 2.11 37.68 1.02
N GLU A 131 1.88 38.27 -0.16
CA GLU A 131 1.47 37.52 -1.35
C GLU A 131 2.56 36.54 -1.82
N LYS A 132 3.83 36.84 -1.55
CA LYS A 132 4.98 35.98 -1.88
C LYS A 132 5.16 34.82 -0.88
N LEU A 133 4.53 34.87 0.29
CA LEU A 133 4.67 33.87 1.32
C LEU A 133 4.19 32.49 0.84
N ASN A 134 3.13 32.44 0.03
CA ASN A 134 2.64 31.20 -0.58
C ASN A 134 3.73 30.51 -1.43
N GLY A 135 4.42 31.27 -2.27
CA GLY A 135 5.52 30.76 -3.11
C GLY A 135 6.71 30.27 -2.27
N VAL A 136 7.05 30.99 -1.19
CA VAL A 136 8.13 30.60 -0.28
C VAL A 136 7.76 29.32 0.44
N LEU A 137 6.54 29.21 0.99
CA LEU A 137 6.07 27.98 1.66
C LEU A 137 6.06 26.79 0.70
N LYS A 138 5.58 26.97 -0.55
CA LYS A 138 5.64 25.94 -1.60
C LYS A 138 7.07 25.43 -1.79
N GLN A 139 8.06 26.32 -1.84
CA GLN A 139 9.48 25.97 -2.00
C GLN A 139 10.04 25.21 -0.79
N GLU A 140 9.77 25.67 0.44
CA GLU A 140 10.25 24.99 1.65
C GLU A 140 9.68 23.56 1.74
N LEU A 141 8.38 23.38 1.47
CA LEU A 141 7.75 22.07 1.45
C LEU A 141 8.29 21.17 0.32
N ALA A 142 8.54 21.74 -0.86
CA ALA A 142 9.16 21.00 -1.96
C ALA A 142 10.57 20.51 -1.61
N GLN A 143 11.39 21.32 -0.91
CA GLN A 143 12.72 20.92 -0.46
C GLN A 143 12.68 19.75 0.53
N ILE A 144 11.68 19.70 1.41
CA ILE A 144 11.49 18.55 2.31
C ILE A 144 11.27 17.26 1.51
N LEU A 145 10.46 17.32 0.47
CA LEU A 145 10.11 16.15 -0.33
C LEU A 145 11.19 15.73 -1.33
N ALA A 146 12.02 16.64 -1.79
CA ALA A 146 13.12 16.34 -2.72
C ALA A 146 14.08 15.26 -2.18
N GLY A 147 14.21 15.14 -0.85
CA GLY A 147 14.99 14.07 -0.20
C GLY A 147 14.25 12.73 -0.03
N ALA A 148 12.96 12.67 -0.39
CA ALA A 148 12.11 11.52 -0.21
C ALA A 148 11.94 10.67 -1.49
N GLU A 149 12.76 10.90 -2.50
CA GLU A 149 12.80 10.14 -3.75
C GLU A 149 14.15 9.41 -3.90
N ALA A 150 14.10 8.16 -4.29
CA ALA A 150 15.29 7.39 -4.65
C ALA A 150 14.89 6.26 -5.62
N PRO A 151 15.78 5.81 -6.50
CA PRO A 151 15.50 4.69 -7.38
C PRO A 151 15.25 3.39 -6.59
N GLU A 152 14.46 2.50 -7.18
CA GLU A 152 14.24 1.17 -6.62
C GLU A 152 15.50 0.31 -6.79
N LYS A 153 15.85 -0.46 -5.75
CA LYS A 153 16.90 -1.46 -5.85
C LYS A 153 16.47 -2.61 -6.75
N GLN A 154 17.28 -2.92 -7.75
CA GLN A 154 17.12 -4.12 -8.57
C GLN A 154 18.04 -5.22 -8.05
N PRO A 155 17.57 -6.49 -7.93
CA PRO A 155 18.42 -7.59 -7.52
C PRO A 155 19.46 -7.91 -8.59
N ALA A 156 20.59 -8.42 -8.16
CA ALA A 156 21.62 -8.93 -9.08
C ALA A 156 21.31 -10.38 -9.53
N GLY A 157 21.70 -10.74 -10.75
CA GLY A 157 21.81 -12.13 -11.15
C GLY A 157 20.50 -12.89 -11.40
N GLY A 158 19.41 -12.23 -11.81
CA GLY A 158 18.15 -12.92 -12.20
C GLY A 158 17.38 -13.54 -11.01
N ARG A 159 17.65 -13.10 -9.80
CA ARG A 159 16.90 -13.46 -8.59
C ARG A 159 15.63 -12.63 -8.49
N PRO A 160 14.58 -13.14 -7.79
CA PRO A 160 13.37 -12.36 -7.57
C PRO A 160 13.66 -11.11 -6.73
N ARG A 161 13.10 -9.96 -7.11
CA ARG A 161 13.04 -8.81 -6.24
C ARG A 161 12.03 -9.10 -5.11
N VAL A 162 12.52 -9.21 -3.90
CA VAL A 162 11.71 -9.52 -2.72
C VAL A 162 11.31 -8.23 -2.01
N ILE A 163 10.00 -7.96 -1.97
CA ILE A 163 9.39 -6.81 -1.29
C ILE A 163 8.68 -7.32 -0.03
N LEU A 164 9.16 -6.92 1.14
CA LEU A 164 8.52 -7.22 2.43
C LEU A 164 7.58 -6.08 2.82
N MET A 165 6.28 -6.36 2.87
CA MET A 165 5.26 -5.37 3.22
C MET A 165 5.04 -5.36 4.72
N VAL A 166 5.31 -4.23 5.37
CA VAL A 166 5.16 -4.05 6.83
C VAL A 166 4.20 -2.91 7.16
N GLY A 167 3.69 -2.87 8.40
CA GLY A 167 2.76 -1.83 8.85
C GLY A 167 1.62 -2.41 9.69
N ILE A 168 0.84 -1.56 10.34
CA ILE A 168 -0.23 -1.99 11.24
C ILE A 168 -1.46 -2.55 10.49
N ASN A 169 -2.32 -3.26 11.22
CA ASN A 169 -3.61 -3.69 10.67
C ASN A 169 -4.48 -2.49 10.34
N GLY A 170 -5.18 -2.55 9.20
CA GLY A 170 -6.04 -1.46 8.72
C GLY A 170 -5.31 -0.34 7.97
N ALA A 171 -3.98 -0.33 7.92
CA ALA A 171 -3.21 0.63 7.12
C ALA A 171 -3.35 0.43 5.59
N GLY A 172 -3.91 -0.68 5.14
CA GLY A 172 -4.12 -0.97 3.72
C GLY A 172 -3.06 -1.87 3.08
N LYS A 173 -2.25 -2.63 3.86
CA LYS A 173 -1.20 -3.53 3.34
C LYS A 173 -1.70 -4.48 2.24
N THR A 174 -2.66 -5.35 2.57
CA THR A 174 -3.16 -6.38 1.64
C THR A 174 -3.77 -5.77 0.37
N THR A 175 -4.47 -4.63 0.50
CA THR A 175 -5.00 -3.88 -0.65
C THR A 175 -3.86 -3.30 -1.50
N THR A 176 -2.83 -2.73 -0.87
CA THR A 176 -1.65 -2.21 -1.55
C THR A 176 -0.91 -3.30 -2.30
N ILE A 177 -0.74 -4.49 -1.68
CA ILE A 177 -0.13 -5.66 -2.33
C ILE A 177 -0.88 -6.04 -3.60
N GLY A 178 -2.23 -6.13 -3.52
CA GLY A 178 -3.05 -6.46 -4.69
C GLY A 178 -2.92 -5.45 -5.84
N LYS A 179 -2.87 -4.16 -5.52
CA LYS A 179 -2.68 -3.08 -6.49
C LYS A 179 -1.27 -3.08 -7.08
N LEU A 180 -0.23 -3.30 -6.25
CA LEU A 180 1.16 -3.41 -6.70
C LEU A 180 1.35 -4.63 -7.61
N ALA A 181 0.78 -5.78 -7.26
CA ALA A 181 0.85 -6.97 -8.09
C ALA A 181 0.30 -6.70 -9.50
N ARG A 182 -0.86 -6.03 -9.58
CA ARG A 182 -1.45 -5.63 -10.86
C ARG A 182 -0.57 -4.67 -11.64
N LYS A 183 0.01 -3.66 -10.95
CA LYS A 183 0.90 -2.69 -11.57
C LYS A 183 2.14 -3.37 -12.13
N TYR A 184 2.87 -4.17 -11.36
CA TYR A 184 4.08 -4.84 -11.83
C TYR A 184 3.81 -5.82 -12.98
N GLN A 185 2.64 -6.48 -13.00
CA GLN A 185 2.23 -7.29 -14.15
C GLN A 185 1.99 -6.42 -15.40
N ALA A 186 1.38 -5.25 -15.26
CA ALA A 186 1.20 -4.31 -16.37
C ALA A 186 2.55 -3.80 -16.93
N ASP A 187 3.57 -3.70 -16.05
CA ASP A 187 4.95 -3.36 -16.41
C ASP A 187 5.71 -4.59 -17.01
N GLY A 188 5.05 -5.73 -17.21
CA GLY A 188 5.59 -6.94 -17.86
C GLY A 188 6.31 -7.91 -16.93
N ASN A 189 6.26 -7.71 -15.60
CA ASN A 189 6.92 -8.60 -14.64
C ASN A 189 6.03 -9.79 -14.26
N SER A 190 6.63 -10.95 -14.06
CA SER A 190 6.02 -12.06 -13.35
C SER A 190 6.01 -11.80 -11.85
N VAL A 191 4.86 -11.99 -11.20
CA VAL A 191 4.66 -11.67 -9.78
C VAL A 191 4.19 -12.88 -9.00
N MET A 192 4.67 -13.03 -7.76
CA MET A 192 4.21 -14.00 -6.78
C MET A 192 3.90 -13.31 -5.45
N LEU A 193 2.91 -13.82 -4.71
CA LEU A 193 2.53 -13.31 -3.39
C LEU A 193 2.83 -14.33 -2.31
N ALA A 194 3.16 -13.86 -1.09
CA ALA A 194 3.33 -14.69 0.10
C ALA A 194 2.41 -14.23 1.22
N ALA A 195 1.58 -15.12 1.76
CA ALA A 195 0.62 -14.86 2.82
C ALA A 195 1.25 -15.04 4.21
N GLY A 196 2.09 -14.09 4.65
CA GLY A 196 2.77 -14.14 5.93
C GLY A 196 1.93 -13.67 7.13
N ASP A 197 0.75 -13.03 6.97
CA ASP A 197 -0.20 -12.78 8.08
C ASP A 197 -1.00 -14.05 8.41
N THR A 198 -0.31 -15.09 8.88
CA THR A 198 -0.85 -16.43 9.11
C THR A 198 -1.84 -16.51 10.28
N PHE A 199 -1.80 -15.53 11.19
CA PHE A 199 -2.68 -15.49 12.36
C PHE A 199 -4.12 -15.06 12.03
N ARG A 200 -4.32 -14.46 10.85
CA ARG A 200 -5.63 -13.97 10.41
C ARG A 200 -6.08 -14.71 9.16
N ALA A 201 -6.96 -15.71 9.36
CA ALA A 201 -7.54 -16.47 8.24
C ALA A 201 -8.10 -15.55 7.15
N ALA A 202 -8.89 -14.53 7.54
CA ALA A 202 -9.45 -13.56 6.62
C ALA A 202 -8.39 -12.74 5.83
N ALA A 203 -7.19 -12.52 6.39
CA ALA A 203 -6.11 -11.84 5.67
C ALA A 203 -5.51 -12.76 4.60
N VAL A 204 -5.31 -14.03 4.92
CA VAL A 204 -4.85 -15.05 3.95
C VAL A 204 -5.86 -15.19 2.81
N GLU A 205 -7.15 -15.35 3.14
CA GLU A 205 -8.24 -15.43 2.15
C GLU A 205 -8.33 -14.18 1.28
N GLN A 206 -8.18 -13.00 1.88
CA GLN A 206 -8.16 -11.73 1.14
C GLN A 206 -6.99 -11.67 0.15
N LEU A 207 -5.79 -12.10 0.56
CA LEU A 207 -4.62 -12.12 -0.32
C LEU A 207 -4.80 -13.14 -1.45
N GLN A 208 -5.36 -14.31 -1.16
CA GLN A 208 -5.71 -15.33 -2.17
C GLN A 208 -6.72 -14.78 -3.18
N SER A 209 -7.76 -14.07 -2.73
CA SER A 209 -8.73 -13.42 -3.62
C SER A 209 -8.08 -12.37 -4.52
N TRP A 210 -7.07 -11.62 -4.03
CA TRP A 210 -6.28 -10.72 -4.87
C TRP A 210 -5.43 -11.49 -5.89
N GLY A 211 -4.84 -12.63 -5.48
CA GLY A 211 -4.10 -13.51 -6.37
C GLY A 211 -4.98 -14.04 -7.51
N GLU A 212 -6.16 -14.55 -7.19
CA GLU A 212 -7.14 -15.05 -8.16
C GLU A 212 -7.57 -13.96 -9.16
N ARG A 213 -7.95 -12.77 -8.65
CA ARG A 213 -8.38 -11.64 -9.50
C ARG A 213 -7.31 -11.17 -10.48
N ASN A 214 -6.06 -11.21 -10.06
CA ASN A 214 -4.92 -10.76 -10.86
C ASN A 214 -4.22 -11.91 -11.59
N ASN A 215 -4.66 -13.16 -11.42
CA ASN A 215 -3.99 -14.35 -11.91
C ASN A 215 -2.51 -14.44 -11.45
N VAL A 216 -2.29 -14.17 -10.15
CA VAL A 216 -0.98 -14.18 -9.48
C VAL A 216 -0.92 -15.35 -8.51
N PRO A 217 0.11 -16.23 -8.56
CA PRO A 217 0.24 -17.31 -7.60
C PRO A 217 0.48 -16.78 -6.17
N VAL A 218 -0.19 -17.41 -5.20
CA VAL A 218 -0.06 -17.08 -3.77
C VAL A 218 0.49 -18.29 -3.02
N ILE A 219 1.61 -18.10 -2.33
CA ILE A 219 2.13 -19.08 -1.38
C ILE A 219 1.49 -18.83 -0.02
N ALA A 220 0.79 -19.82 0.50
CA ALA A 220 0.10 -19.77 1.78
C ALA A 220 0.20 -21.13 2.48
N GLN A 221 0.18 -21.12 3.81
CA GLN A 221 0.05 -22.32 4.65
C GLN A 221 -1.22 -22.21 5.51
N HIS A 222 -1.46 -23.20 6.35
CA HIS A 222 -2.60 -23.22 7.27
C HIS A 222 -2.53 -22.06 8.28
N THR A 223 -3.69 -21.63 8.76
CA THR A 223 -3.80 -20.59 9.80
C THR A 223 -2.98 -20.99 11.03
N GLY A 224 -2.17 -20.06 11.54
CA GLY A 224 -1.30 -20.27 12.68
C GLY A 224 0.07 -20.89 12.34
N ALA A 225 0.37 -21.10 11.05
CA ALA A 225 1.72 -21.47 10.62
C ALA A 225 2.74 -20.38 10.98
N ASP A 226 4.02 -20.73 11.05
CA ASP A 226 5.09 -19.75 11.27
C ASP A 226 5.26 -18.85 10.05
N SER A 227 5.00 -17.54 10.21
CA SER A 227 5.11 -16.54 9.14
C SER A 227 6.46 -16.59 8.42
N ALA A 228 7.56 -16.81 9.16
CA ALA A 228 8.89 -16.90 8.58
C ALA A 228 9.06 -18.14 7.68
N SER A 229 8.39 -19.25 8.01
CA SER A 229 8.41 -20.46 7.18
C SER A 229 7.64 -20.26 5.88
N VAL A 230 6.47 -19.62 5.92
CA VAL A 230 5.68 -19.30 4.71
C VAL A 230 6.49 -18.43 3.76
N ILE A 231 7.17 -17.41 4.30
CA ILE A 231 7.96 -16.48 3.50
C ILE A 231 9.22 -17.15 2.96
N TYR A 232 9.84 -18.05 3.73
CA TYR A 232 10.97 -18.88 3.26
C TYR A 232 10.56 -19.70 2.04
N ASP A 233 9.46 -20.46 2.15
CA ASP A 233 8.94 -21.28 1.05
C ASP A 233 8.60 -20.44 -0.19
N ALA A 234 8.11 -19.22 0.03
CA ALA A 234 7.77 -18.30 -1.07
C ALA A 234 9.03 -17.79 -1.79
N VAL A 235 10.10 -17.44 -1.07
CA VAL A 235 11.36 -16.99 -1.67
C VAL A 235 12.00 -18.14 -2.46
N ASP A 236 12.01 -19.35 -1.91
CA ASP A 236 12.52 -20.55 -2.57
C ASP A 236 11.72 -20.85 -3.84
N ALA A 237 10.38 -20.85 -3.75
CA ALA A 237 9.49 -21.09 -4.88
C ALA A 237 9.63 -20.01 -5.98
N ALA A 238 9.75 -18.73 -5.60
CA ALA A 238 9.94 -17.63 -6.54
C ALA A 238 11.27 -17.77 -7.30
N THR A 239 12.34 -18.13 -6.58
CA THR A 239 13.67 -18.38 -7.16
C THR A 239 13.62 -19.57 -8.14
N ALA A 240 13.02 -20.69 -7.71
CA ALA A 240 12.93 -21.89 -8.54
C ALA A 240 12.11 -21.70 -9.83
N ARG A 241 11.12 -20.81 -9.80
CA ARG A 241 10.24 -20.51 -10.94
C ARG A 241 10.75 -19.37 -11.82
N GLY A 242 11.83 -18.70 -11.45
CA GLY A 242 12.32 -17.51 -12.16
C GLY A 242 11.34 -16.35 -12.13
N THR A 243 10.62 -16.17 -10.99
CA THR A 243 9.69 -15.07 -10.80
C THR A 243 10.46 -13.76 -10.65
N ASP A 244 10.01 -12.67 -11.30
CA ASP A 244 10.70 -11.39 -11.24
C ASP A 244 10.48 -10.67 -9.88
N ILE A 245 9.26 -10.73 -9.33
CA ILE A 245 8.89 -10.00 -8.11
C ILE A 245 8.12 -10.91 -7.14
N LEU A 246 8.60 -10.98 -5.90
CA LEU A 246 7.88 -11.58 -4.77
C LEU A 246 7.43 -10.48 -3.82
N ILE A 247 6.12 -10.40 -3.54
CA ILE A 247 5.57 -9.48 -2.54
C ILE A 247 5.07 -10.30 -1.34
N ALA A 248 5.68 -10.08 -0.17
CA ALA A 248 5.37 -10.80 1.06
C ALA A 248 4.52 -9.94 2.00
N ASP A 249 3.28 -10.37 2.31
CA ASP A 249 2.45 -9.77 3.36
C ASP A 249 2.93 -10.20 4.74
N THR A 250 2.72 -9.36 5.75
CA THR A 250 3.07 -9.65 7.15
C THR A 250 1.94 -9.28 8.10
N ALA A 251 1.98 -9.85 9.31
CA ALA A 251 1.12 -9.43 10.40
C ALA A 251 1.30 -7.93 10.73
N GLY A 252 0.26 -7.32 11.30
CA GLY A 252 0.28 -5.90 11.67
C GLY A 252 -0.29 -5.63 13.06
N ARG A 253 -0.13 -6.55 14.02
CA ARG A 253 -0.69 -6.46 15.38
C ARG A 253 0.18 -5.62 16.30
N LEU A 254 0.09 -4.29 16.22
CA LEU A 254 0.94 -3.39 17.00
C LEU A 254 0.63 -3.37 18.52
N HIS A 255 -0.53 -3.87 18.97
CA HIS A 255 -0.85 -3.92 20.41
C HIS A 255 0.03 -4.93 21.19
N THR A 256 0.73 -5.82 20.50
CA THR A 256 1.82 -6.67 21.01
C THR A 256 3.15 -6.25 20.37
N LYS A 257 3.55 -4.98 20.58
CA LYS A 257 4.65 -4.34 19.84
C LYS A 257 5.93 -5.16 19.78
N THR A 258 6.41 -5.64 20.91
CA THR A 258 7.66 -6.42 20.98
C THR A 258 7.58 -7.66 20.10
N ASN A 259 6.50 -8.43 20.21
CA ASN A 259 6.33 -9.66 19.44
C ASN A 259 6.28 -9.42 17.93
N LEU A 260 5.64 -8.31 17.47
CA LEU A 260 5.58 -7.98 16.05
C LEU A 260 6.96 -7.63 15.49
N MET A 261 7.73 -6.80 16.19
CA MET A 261 9.06 -6.38 15.73
C MET A 261 10.05 -7.56 15.73
N ASP A 262 9.96 -8.45 16.74
CA ASP A 262 10.75 -9.68 16.79
C ASP A 262 10.38 -10.65 15.64
N GLU A 263 9.09 -10.77 15.31
CA GLU A 263 8.61 -11.57 14.18
C GLU A 263 9.16 -11.03 12.85
N LEU A 264 9.07 -9.73 12.62
CA LEU A 264 9.59 -9.09 11.40
C LEU A 264 11.11 -9.27 11.28
N THR A 265 11.85 -9.07 12.38
CA THR A 265 13.30 -9.30 12.42
C THR A 265 13.65 -10.76 12.12
N LYS A 266 12.85 -11.72 12.63
CA LYS A 266 13.00 -13.14 12.31
C LYS A 266 12.78 -13.40 10.82
N ILE A 267 11.73 -12.81 10.22
CA ILE A 267 11.42 -12.94 8.80
C ILE A 267 12.59 -12.45 7.96
N VAL A 268 13.11 -11.26 8.20
CA VAL A 268 14.26 -10.69 7.47
C VAL A 268 15.49 -11.62 7.59
N ARG A 269 15.77 -12.12 8.80
CA ARG A 269 16.88 -13.07 9.01
C ARG A 269 16.70 -14.37 8.23
N VAL A 270 15.48 -14.86 8.09
CA VAL A 270 15.17 -16.09 7.38
C VAL A 270 15.30 -15.91 5.87
N MET A 271 14.83 -14.79 5.32
CA MET A 271 15.02 -14.44 3.91
C MET A 271 16.50 -14.42 3.52
N ARG A 272 17.35 -13.82 4.37
CA ARG A 272 18.80 -13.72 4.15
C ARG A 272 19.54 -15.06 4.14
N LYS A 273 18.91 -16.15 4.55
CA LYS A 273 19.49 -17.49 4.42
C LYS A 273 19.44 -18.02 2.98
N ILE A 274 18.44 -17.58 2.19
CA ILE A 274 18.28 -17.95 0.79
C ILE A 274 19.01 -16.94 -0.09
N ASP A 275 18.77 -15.65 0.17
CA ASP A 275 19.38 -14.54 -0.55
C ASP A 275 19.91 -13.52 0.47
N PRO A 276 21.23 -13.34 0.60
CA PRO A 276 21.83 -12.41 1.55
C PRO A 276 21.41 -10.95 1.38
N GLU A 277 20.94 -10.56 0.17
CA GLU A 277 20.46 -9.22 -0.14
C GLU A 277 18.96 -9.04 0.13
N ALA A 278 18.22 -10.14 0.35
CA ALA A 278 16.78 -10.07 0.65
C ALA A 278 16.51 -9.65 2.11
N PRO A 279 15.40 -8.93 2.35
CA PRO A 279 14.50 -8.33 1.36
C PRO A 279 15.20 -7.19 0.61
N HIS A 280 14.96 -7.08 -0.70
CA HIS A 280 15.48 -5.98 -1.52
C HIS A 280 14.75 -4.68 -1.21
N GLU A 281 13.50 -4.78 -0.75
CA GLU A 281 12.71 -3.66 -0.27
C GLU A 281 11.91 -4.04 0.98
N VAL A 282 12.00 -3.20 2.01
CA VAL A 282 11.11 -3.20 3.18
C VAL A 282 10.17 -2.02 3.03
N MET A 283 8.95 -2.29 2.58
CA MET A 283 7.93 -1.31 2.26
C MET A 283 6.97 -1.13 3.44
N LEU A 284 7.03 0.00 4.10
CA LEU A 284 6.05 0.35 5.12
C LEU A 284 4.76 0.88 4.47
N VAL A 285 3.62 0.38 4.93
CA VAL A 285 2.30 0.95 4.58
C VAL A 285 1.71 1.63 5.81
N VAL A 286 1.47 2.93 5.70
CA VAL A 286 0.83 3.75 6.75
C VAL A 286 -0.44 4.43 6.26
N ASP A 287 -1.37 4.65 7.17
CA ASP A 287 -2.61 5.38 6.94
C ASP A 287 -2.37 6.87 7.20
N GLY A 288 -2.42 7.70 6.14
CA GLY A 288 -2.25 9.15 6.23
C GLY A 288 -3.28 9.85 7.11
N GLY A 289 -4.47 9.27 7.27
CA GLY A 289 -5.51 9.79 8.15
C GLY A 289 -5.18 9.70 9.64
N THR A 290 -4.17 8.93 10.04
CA THR A 290 -3.76 8.79 11.44
C THR A 290 -2.81 9.90 11.92
N GLY A 291 -2.40 10.82 11.02
CA GLY A 291 -1.56 11.98 11.35
C GLY A 291 -0.26 11.58 12.04
N GLN A 292 0.14 12.27 13.11
CA GLN A 292 1.40 12.03 13.83
C GLN A 292 1.58 10.58 14.33
N ASN A 293 0.51 9.80 14.49
CA ASN A 293 0.64 8.38 14.80
C ASN A 293 1.29 7.60 13.64
N ALA A 294 1.10 8.00 12.37
CA ALA A 294 1.77 7.40 11.23
C ALA A 294 3.30 7.61 11.31
N LEU A 295 3.75 8.80 11.71
CA LEU A 295 5.17 9.10 11.92
C LEU A 295 5.76 8.22 13.02
N GLN A 296 5.08 8.07 14.16
CA GLN A 296 5.54 7.21 15.26
C GLN A 296 5.65 5.74 14.85
N GLN A 297 4.70 5.25 14.05
CA GLN A 297 4.79 3.91 13.47
C GLN A 297 6.00 3.80 12.55
N ALA A 298 6.19 4.75 11.64
CA ALA A 298 7.28 4.73 10.69
C ALA A 298 8.66 4.71 11.38
N ILE A 299 8.84 5.47 12.46
CA ILE A 299 10.06 5.44 13.28
C ILE A 299 10.28 4.03 13.86
N GLN A 300 9.25 3.43 14.50
CA GLN A 300 9.36 2.12 15.13
C GLN A 300 9.68 0.99 14.14
N PHE A 301 9.02 0.98 12.98
CA PHE A 301 9.31 -0.01 11.94
C PHE A 301 10.70 0.19 11.34
N ASN A 302 11.15 1.45 11.17
CA ASN A 302 12.49 1.74 10.67
C ASN A 302 13.58 1.25 11.62
N GLU A 303 13.41 1.45 12.92
CA GLU A 303 14.32 0.95 13.94
C GLU A 303 14.40 -0.60 13.99
N ALA A 304 13.26 -1.26 13.76
CA ALA A 304 13.19 -2.72 13.85
C ALA A 304 13.76 -3.44 12.63
N VAL A 305 13.45 -2.98 11.41
CA VAL A 305 13.75 -3.73 10.18
C VAL A 305 14.46 -2.93 9.10
N GLY A 306 14.69 -1.63 9.29
CA GLY A 306 15.36 -0.78 8.30
C GLY A 306 14.50 -0.59 7.04
N LEU A 307 13.64 0.41 7.05
CA LEU A 307 12.75 0.72 5.92
C LEU A 307 13.56 1.18 4.71
N THR A 308 13.13 0.78 3.52
CA THR A 308 13.70 1.23 2.24
C THR A 308 12.67 1.90 1.34
N GLY A 309 11.40 1.84 1.71
CA GLY A 309 10.30 2.50 1.00
C GLY A 309 9.09 2.69 1.91
N ILE A 310 8.30 3.71 1.62
CA ILE A 310 7.06 4.02 2.35
C ILE A 310 5.92 4.20 1.34
N THR A 311 4.77 3.63 1.66
CA THR A 311 3.50 3.87 0.98
C THR A 311 2.54 4.54 1.96
N ILE A 312 2.01 5.70 1.59
CA ILE A 312 1.04 6.45 2.40
C ILE A 312 -0.34 6.30 1.77
N THR A 313 -1.27 5.70 2.49
CA THR A 313 -2.62 5.39 2.01
C THR A 313 -3.67 6.37 2.55
N LYS A 314 -4.87 6.34 1.96
CA LYS A 314 -6.07 7.06 2.41
C LYS A 314 -5.91 8.60 2.45
N LEU A 315 -5.12 9.14 1.54
CA LEU A 315 -4.92 10.59 1.44
C LEU A 315 -6.18 11.33 0.94
N ASP A 316 -7.07 10.65 0.21
CA ASP A 316 -8.34 11.18 -0.29
C ASP A 316 -9.35 11.52 0.81
N GLY A 317 -9.23 10.84 1.95
CA GLY A 317 -10.16 11.00 3.09
C GLY A 317 -9.70 11.98 4.17
N THR A 318 -8.48 12.53 4.10
CA THR A 318 -7.86 13.23 5.21
C THR A 318 -7.56 14.71 4.94
N ALA A 319 -7.71 15.54 5.98
CA ALA A 319 -7.16 16.89 6.04
C ALA A 319 -5.71 16.93 6.59
N ARG A 320 -5.16 15.75 6.96
CA ARG A 320 -3.87 15.57 7.63
C ARG A 320 -2.76 15.09 6.67
N GLY A 321 -2.90 15.37 5.38
CA GLY A 321 -1.93 14.94 4.37
C GLY A 321 -0.54 15.56 4.56
N GLY A 322 -0.40 16.58 5.40
CA GLY A 322 0.89 17.13 5.82
C GLY A 322 1.79 16.13 6.54
N ILE A 323 1.24 15.01 7.04
CA ILE A 323 2.03 13.91 7.62
C ILE A 323 3.12 13.37 6.67
N LEU A 324 2.90 13.47 5.38
CA LEU A 324 3.87 13.10 4.35
C LEU A 324 5.16 13.91 4.48
N PHE A 325 5.06 15.21 4.78
CA PHE A 325 6.22 16.07 5.03
C PHE A 325 6.93 15.68 6.33
N ALA A 326 6.19 15.40 7.39
CA ALA A 326 6.78 14.97 8.66
C ALA A 326 7.57 13.67 8.53
N ILE A 327 7.03 12.69 7.80
CA ILE A 327 7.68 11.40 7.53
C ILE A 327 8.92 11.59 6.67
N ALA A 328 8.82 12.37 5.58
CA ALA A 328 9.92 12.64 4.66
C ALA A 328 11.08 13.37 5.38
N ASP A 329 10.76 14.36 6.18
CA ASP A 329 11.76 15.12 6.93
C ASP A 329 12.49 14.29 7.97
N LYS A 330 11.75 13.49 8.74
CA LYS A 330 12.30 12.73 9.87
C LYS A 330 13.10 11.50 9.47
N LEU A 331 12.61 10.73 8.50
CA LEU A 331 13.15 9.39 8.21
C LEU A 331 14.14 9.38 7.05
N LYS A 332 14.01 10.28 6.10
CA LYS A 332 14.82 10.28 4.87
C LYS A 332 14.75 8.94 4.11
N VAL A 333 13.63 8.23 4.28
CA VAL A 333 13.30 7.00 3.55
C VAL A 333 12.40 7.37 2.37
N PRO A 334 12.65 6.85 1.17
CA PRO A 334 11.86 7.19 -0.01
C PRO A 334 10.37 6.89 0.15
N ILE A 335 9.52 7.84 -0.23
CA ILE A 335 8.10 7.58 -0.43
C ILE A 335 7.97 6.98 -1.82
N ARG A 336 7.45 5.76 -1.91
CA ARG A 336 7.31 5.03 -3.18
C ARG A 336 5.96 5.25 -3.83
N PHE A 337 4.91 5.18 -3.01
CA PHE A 337 3.55 5.23 -3.49
C PHE A 337 2.66 6.04 -2.56
N ILE A 338 1.63 6.64 -3.15
CA ILE A 338 0.52 7.25 -2.43
C ILE A 338 -0.79 6.60 -2.85
N GLY A 339 -1.64 6.30 -1.86
CA GLY A 339 -3.00 5.80 -2.06
C GLY A 339 -4.00 6.93 -1.89
N VAL A 340 -4.72 7.23 -2.96
CA VAL A 340 -5.67 8.34 -3.05
C VAL A 340 -7.10 7.87 -3.34
N GLY A 341 -7.41 6.62 -2.97
CA GLY A 341 -8.73 6.03 -3.12
C GLY A 341 -8.71 4.50 -3.14
N GLU A 342 -9.89 3.91 -3.35
CA GLU A 342 -10.09 2.46 -3.30
C GLU A 342 -9.86 1.76 -4.65
N GLY A 343 -9.99 2.47 -5.78
CA GLY A 343 -9.79 1.92 -7.11
C GLY A 343 -8.39 1.34 -7.33
N ILE A 344 -8.26 0.46 -8.32
CA ILE A 344 -6.98 -0.20 -8.64
C ILE A 344 -5.91 0.83 -9.03
N ASP A 345 -6.31 1.88 -9.75
CA ASP A 345 -5.45 2.94 -10.25
C ASP A 345 -5.22 4.07 -9.24
N ASP A 346 -5.85 3.99 -8.06
CA ASP A 346 -5.70 4.98 -6.98
C ASP A 346 -4.44 4.74 -6.12
N LEU A 347 -3.62 3.74 -6.43
CA LEU A 347 -2.26 3.60 -5.92
C LEU A 347 -1.29 4.15 -6.97
N ARG A 348 -0.68 5.29 -6.68
CA ARG A 348 0.17 6.01 -7.63
C ARG A 348 1.63 6.01 -7.16
N PRO A 349 2.60 5.90 -8.07
CA PRO A 349 3.96 6.27 -7.75
C PRO A 349 3.99 7.69 -7.19
N PHE A 350 4.82 7.91 -6.19
CA PHE A 350 5.00 9.24 -5.62
C PHE A 350 5.92 10.07 -6.51
N ASP A 351 5.47 11.28 -6.82
CA ASP A 351 6.24 12.34 -7.45
C ASP A 351 6.06 13.60 -6.60
N SER A 352 7.16 14.14 -6.09
CA SER A 352 7.16 15.30 -5.18
C SER A 352 6.63 16.56 -5.84
N GLY A 353 6.96 16.76 -7.11
CA GLY A 353 6.51 17.91 -7.90
C GLY A 353 5.00 17.85 -8.15
N GLU A 354 4.48 16.72 -8.65
CA GLU A 354 3.03 16.51 -8.86
C GLU A 354 2.24 16.67 -7.56
N PHE A 355 2.78 16.18 -6.44
CA PHE A 355 2.13 16.28 -5.13
C PHE A 355 2.04 17.73 -4.65
N ILE A 356 3.13 18.49 -4.74
CA ILE A 356 3.18 19.90 -4.39
C ILE A 356 2.27 20.73 -5.30
N ASP A 357 2.29 20.48 -6.61
CA ASP A 357 1.41 21.17 -7.56
C ASP A 357 -0.07 20.86 -7.29
N ALA A 358 -0.40 19.63 -6.92
CA ALA A 358 -1.76 19.25 -6.53
C ALA A 358 -2.24 19.96 -5.26
N LEU A 359 -1.34 20.34 -4.35
CA LEU A 359 -1.68 21.07 -3.13
C LEU A 359 -1.80 22.60 -3.35
N PHE A 360 -0.92 23.20 -4.20
CA PHE A 360 -0.76 24.66 -4.27
C PHE A 360 -1.36 25.28 -5.54
N GLU A 361 -1.52 24.52 -6.63
CA GLU A 361 -2.10 25.07 -7.84
C GLU A 361 -3.64 25.00 -7.83
N ALA A 362 -4.28 26.09 -8.23
CA ALA A 362 -5.73 26.24 -8.30
C ALA A 362 -6.37 25.37 -9.39
#